data_01cb6f3b93756274fcfa4d28a243aecc
#
_entry.id   01cb6f3b93756274fcfa4d28a243aecc
#
_cell.length_a   1.000
_cell.length_b   1.000
_cell.length_c   1.000
_cell.angle_alpha   90.00
_cell.angle_beta   90.00
_cell.angle_gamma   90.00
#
_symmetry.space_group_name_H-M   'P 1'
#
loop_
_entity.id
_entity.type
_entity.pdbx_description
1 polymer ?
#
loop_
_entity_poly.entity_id
_entity_poly.type
_entity_poly.pdbx_seq_one_letter_code
_entity_poly.pdbx_strand_id
1 'polypeptide(L)'
;SALKASLENTAKGRYSVMSDSRRSAVRMERDQRTGDIMLEIRPPGYFVSDSTHEGKGAHGFDATLDDMAATFIAAGPDFKQGATIPPMKNLEIYPGLAKLMKLEYVPKTDSGSGIFNLGLAEQ
;
A
#
# COMPACT_ATOMS: atom_id res chain seq x y z
N SER A 1 -0.72 -19.44 -19.87
CA SER A 1 0.51 -20.25 -20.04
C SER A 1 0.41 -21.53 -19.23
N ALA A 2 1.12 -22.57 -19.60
CA ALA A 2 1.16 -23.84 -18.86
C ALA A 2 1.60 -23.65 -17.39
N LEU A 3 2.56 -22.75 -17.15
CA LEU A 3 3.02 -22.39 -15.81
C LEU A 3 1.89 -21.78 -14.97
N LYS A 4 1.08 -20.87 -15.52
CA LYS A 4 -0.05 -20.28 -14.80
C LYS A 4 -1.04 -21.36 -14.36
N ALA A 5 -1.43 -22.25 -15.26
CA ALA A 5 -2.33 -23.36 -14.94
C ALA A 5 -1.77 -24.30 -13.86
N SER A 6 -0.46 -24.58 -13.92
CA SER A 6 0.22 -25.38 -12.89
C SER A 6 0.18 -24.69 -11.53
N LEU A 7 0.44 -23.39 -11.47
CA LEU A 7 0.39 -22.62 -10.23
C LEU A 7 -1.04 -22.56 -9.66
N GLU A 8 -2.05 -22.35 -10.49
CA GLU A 8 -3.46 -22.39 -10.08
C GLU A 8 -3.85 -23.74 -9.49
N ASN A 9 -3.44 -24.85 -10.12
CA ASN A 9 -3.70 -26.21 -9.63
C ASN A 9 -2.98 -26.52 -8.31
N THR A 10 -1.78 -26.00 -8.12
CA THR A 10 -0.98 -26.24 -6.91
C THR A 10 -1.30 -25.29 -5.76
N ALA A 11 -2.02 -24.24 -6.00
CA ALA A 11 -2.38 -23.23 -4.99
C ALA A 11 -3.16 -23.83 -3.80
N LYS A 12 -4.15 -24.69 -4.07
CA LYS A 12 -4.99 -25.38 -3.06
C LYS A 12 -5.47 -24.44 -1.92
N GLY A 13 -5.81 -23.20 -2.26
CA GLY A 13 -6.26 -22.20 -1.30
C GLY A 13 -5.16 -21.51 -0.48
N ARG A 14 -3.89 -21.88 -0.64
CA ARG A 14 -2.78 -21.25 0.09
C ARG A 14 -2.41 -19.88 -0.46
N TYR A 15 -2.53 -19.71 -1.76
CA TYR A 15 -2.30 -18.46 -2.47
C TYR A 15 -3.22 -18.37 -3.69
N SER A 16 -3.28 -17.23 -4.33
CA SER A 16 -3.99 -17.06 -5.60
C SER A 16 -3.05 -16.52 -6.68
N VAL A 17 -3.35 -16.87 -7.94
CA VAL A 17 -2.71 -16.24 -9.09
C VAL A 17 -3.55 -15.01 -9.45
N MET A 18 -2.95 -13.84 -9.42
CA MET A 18 -3.66 -12.59 -9.69
C MET A 18 -4.24 -12.57 -11.10
N SER A 19 -5.52 -12.26 -11.22
CA SER A 19 -6.17 -11.92 -12.50
C SER A 19 -5.74 -10.54 -12.98
N ASP A 20 -5.93 -10.25 -14.27
CA ASP A 20 -5.62 -8.93 -14.80
C ASP A 20 -6.50 -7.85 -14.14
N SER A 21 -7.77 -8.15 -13.84
CA SER A 21 -8.64 -7.24 -13.09
C SER A 21 -8.15 -6.97 -11.67
N ARG A 22 -7.62 -8.00 -10.99
CA ARG A 22 -7.03 -7.82 -9.66
C ARG A 22 -5.75 -7.00 -9.73
N ARG A 23 -4.91 -7.23 -10.75
CA ARG A 23 -3.69 -6.44 -10.98
C ARG A 23 -4.02 -4.97 -11.18
N SER A 24 -5.01 -4.66 -12.01
CA SER A 24 -5.48 -3.28 -12.21
C SER A 24 -6.03 -2.65 -10.93
N ALA A 25 -6.80 -3.40 -10.14
CA ALA A 25 -7.34 -2.89 -8.88
C ALA A 25 -6.25 -2.47 -7.87
N VAL A 26 -5.08 -3.12 -7.91
CA VAL A 26 -3.93 -2.78 -7.07
C VAL A 26 -2.85 -1.98 -7.81
N ARG A 27 -3.16 -1.50 -9.02
CA ARG A 27 -2.24 -0.71 -9.88
C ARG A 27 -0.91 -1.42 -10.17
N MET A 28 -0.99 -2.70 -10.41
CA MET A 28 0.13 -3.58 -10.80
C MET A 28 -0.11 -4.18 -12.17
N GLU A 29 -0.52 -3.36 -13.13
CA GLU A 29 -0.66 -3.75 -14.53
C GLU A 29 0.65 -4.32 -15.07
N ARG A 30 0.54 -5.05 -16.19
CA ARG A 30 1.71 -5.62 -16.85
C ARG A 30 2.57 -4.53 -17.43
N ASP A 31 3.79 -4.45 -16.96
CA ASP A 31 4.84 -3.59 -17.50
C ASP A 31 6.22 -4.25 -17.34
N GLN A 32 7.30 -3.53 -17.68
CA GLN A 32 8.66 -4.03 -17.57
C GLN A 32 9.13 -4.31 -16.13
N ARG A 33 8.42 -3.78 -15.12
CA ARG A 33 8.76 -3.91 -13.69
C ARG A 33 7.93 -4.96 -12.99
N THR A 34 6.80 -5.33 -13.55
CA THR A 34 5.91 -6.36 -13.00
C THR A 34 6.11 -7.68 -13.74
N GLY A 35 6.16 -8.79 -13.02
CA GLY A 35 6.28 -10.10 -13.63
C GLY A 35 5.04 -10.51 -14.44
N ASP A 36 5.22 -11.48 -15.33
CA ASP A 36 4.12 -12.05 -16.14
C ASP A 36 3.05 -12.71 -15.29
N ILE A 37 3.46 -13.34 -14.18
CA ILE A 37 2.59 -14.03 -13.22
C ILE A 37 2.85 -13.44 -11.85
N MET A 38 1.80 -12.95 -11.20
CA MET A 38 1.85 -12.48 -9.83
C MET A 38 1.04 -13.37 -8.92
N LEU A 39 1.59 -13.66 -7.77
CA LEU A 39 0.95 -14.46 -6.73
C LEU A 39 0.58 -13.55 -5.56
N GLU A 40 -0.59 -13.78 -5.00
CA GLU A 40 -1.08 -13.09 -3.82
C GLU A 40 -1.34 -14.11 -2.72
N ILE A 41 -0.91 -13.81 -1.51
CA ILE A 41 -1.13 -14.63 -0.33
C ILE A 41 -1.75 -13.77 0.77
N ARG A 42 -2.55 -14.39 1.64
CA ARG A 42 -3.17 -13.69 2.78
C ARG A 42 -2.48 -14.08 4.09
N PRO A 43 -2.47 -13.18 5.07
CA PRO A 43 -2.03 -13.53 6.41
C PRO A 43 -2.80 -14.76 6.97
N PRO A 44 -2.18 -15.59 7.77
CA PRO A 44 -0.80 -15.54 8.27
C PRO A 44 0.24 -16.14 7.30
N GLY A 45 -0.16 -16.53 6.09
CA GLY A 45 0.74 -17.10 5.09
C GLY A 45 1.72 -16.07 4.54
N TYR A 46 2.90 -16.50 4.15
CA TYR A 46 3.88 -15.70 3.42
C TYR A 46 4.76 -16.60 2.54
N PHE A 47 5.34 -16.03 1.50
CA PHE A 47 6.27 -16.76 0.64
C PHE A 47 7.66 -16.75 1.24
N VAL A 48 8.33 -17.89 1.19
CA VAL A 48 9.71 -18.06 1.65
C VAL A 48 10.54 -18.72 0.56
N SER A 49 11.84 -18.41 0.53
CA SER A 49 12.79 -19.07 -0.37
C SER A 49 13.21 -20.44 0.14
N ASP A 50 13.17 -20.66 1.44
CA ASP A 50 13.49 -21.93 2.08
C ASP A 50 12.64 -22.12 3.36
N SER A 51 12.66 -23.33 3.90
CA SER A 51 11.86 -23.70 5.08
C SER A 51 12.47 -23.28 6.42
N THR A 52 13.63 -22.63 6.41
CA THR A 52 14.36 -22.24 7.62
C THR A 52 13.99 -20.84 8.10
N HIS A 53 13.22 -20.09 7.30
CA HIS A 53 12.84 -18.72 7.64
C HIS A 53 11.67 -18.69 8.62
N GLU A 54 11.97 -18.44 9.89
CA GLU A 54 10.98 -18.21 10.95
C GLU A 54 10.79 -16.71 11.20
N GLY A 55 10.17 -16.00 10.26
CA GLY A 55 9.81 -14.60 10.45
C GLY A 55 8.68 -14.46 11.48
N LYS A 56 8.87 -13.60 12.50
CA LYS A 56 7.83 -13.28 13.50
C LYS A 56 6.87 -12.18 13.04
N GLY A 57 7.07 -11.63 11.86
CA GLY A 57 6.23 -10.62 11.24
C GLY A 57 6.47 -10.56 9.74
N ALA A 58 5.48 -10.12 9.02
CA ALA A 58 5.55 -9.94 7.57
C ALA A 58 4.77 -8.69 7.16
N HIS A 59 5.09 -8.16 6.00
CA HIS A 59 4.43 -7.02 5.37
C HIS A 59 4.27 -7.28 3.86
N GLY A 60 3.69 -6.31 3.13
CA GLY A 60 3.53 -6.43 1.67
C GLY A 60 2.27 -7.20 1.26
N PHE A 61 1.32 -7.39 2.15
CA PHE A 61 0.00 -7.92 1.84
C PHE A 61 -0.89 -6.84 1.20
N ASP A 62 -2.12 -7.22 0.89
CA ASP A 62 -3.13 -6.28 0.39
C ASP A 62 -3.25 -5.06 1.34
N ALA A 63 -3.01 -3.87 0.81
CA ALA A 63 -3.03 -2.62 1.58
C ALA A 63 -4.44 -2.25 2.11
N THR A 64 -5.48 -2.98 1.71
CA THR A 64 -6.84 -2.81 2.23
C THR A 64 -7.11 -3.60 3.51
N LEU A 65 -6.16 -4.44 3.94
CA LEU A 65 -6.27 -5.17 5.20
C LEU A 65 -5.96 -4.24 6.37
N ASP A 66 -6.77 -4.29 7.43
CA ASP A 66 -6.59 -3.46 8.62
C ASP A 66 -5.21 -3.66 9.27
N ASP A 67 -4.71 -4.90 9.27
CA ASP A 67 -3.39 -5.26 9.80
C ASP A 67 -2.23 -4.61 9.00
N MET A 68 -2.49 -4.06 7.82
CA MET A 68 -1.51 -3.33 7.01
C MET A 68 -1.55 -1.82 7.26
N ALA A 69 -2.44 -1.35 8.14
CA ALA A 69 -2.48 0.05 8.50
C ALA A 69 -1.23 0.45 9.30
N ALA A 70 -0.67 1.61 8.94
CA ALA A 70 0.44 2.21 9.66
C ALA A 70 -0.04 3.38 10.51
N THR A 71 0.71 3.71 11.55
CA THR A 71 0.43 4.87 12.39
C THR A 71 1.04 6.11 11.74
N PHE A 72 0.26 7.19 11.67
CA PHE A 72 0.73 8.52 11.30
C PHE A 72 0.67 9.43 12.52
N ILE A 73 1.81 10.03 12.88
CA ILE A 73 1.94 11.00 13.96
C ILE A 73 2.68 12.21 13.42
N ALA A 74 2.15 13.39 13.68
CA ALA A 74 2.78 14.65 13.31
C ALA A 74 2.69 15.66 14.47
N ALA A 75 3.74 16.45 14.62
CA ALA A 75 3.81 17.51 15.63
C ALA A 75 4.61 18.69 15.10
N GLY A 76 4.31 19.87 15.55
CA GLY A 76 4.97 21.12 15.16
C GLY A 76 4.01 22.30 15.14
N PRO A 77 4.49 23.53 14.90
CA PRO A 77 3.67 24.73 14.93
C PRO A 77 2.58 24.75 13.85
N ASP A 78 2.78 24.04 12.76
CA ASP A 78 1.85 24.00 11.62
C ASP A 78 0.80 22.88 11.75
N PHE A 79 0.82 22.12 12.85
CA PHE A 79 -0.17 21.07 13.12
C PHE A 79 -1.10 21.46 14.26
N LYS A 80 -2.37 21.09 14.13
CA LYS A 80 -3.36 21.25 15.21
C LYS A 80 -2.97 20.39 16.41
N GLN A 81 -2.94 21.00 17.59
CA GLN A 81 -2.68 20.25 18.83
C GLN A 81 -3.85 19.36 19.19
N GLY A 82 -3.56 18.13 19.58
CA GLY A 82 -4.58 17.17 20.03
C GLY A 82 -5.58 16.74 18.97
N ALA A 83 -5.34 17.04 17.69
CA ALA A 83 -6.23 16.64 16.62
C ALA A 83 -6.08 15.16 16.28
N THR A 84 -7.19 14.52 15.96
CA THR A 84 -7.24 13.23 15.31
C THR A 84 -7.86 13.38 13.94
N ILE A 85 -7.20 12.90 12.91
CA ILE A 85 -7.72 12.91 11.54
C ILE A 85 -8.20 11.52 11.13
N PRO A 86 -9.15 11.42 10.17
CA PRO A 86 -9.55 10.13 9.63
C PRO A 86 -8.36 9.36 9.02
N PRO A 87 -8.46 8.02 8.91
CA PRO A 87 -7.48 7.25 8.17
C PRO A 87 -7.29 7.78 6.75
N MET A 88 -6.05 7.85 6.31
CA MET A 88 -5.69 8.35 4.99
C MET A 88 -4.75 7.39 4.27
N LYS A 89 -4.72 7.48 2.96
CA LYS A 89 -3.74 6.74 2.15
C LYS A 89 -2.35 7.37 2.31
N ASN A 90 -1.30 6.56 2.30
CA ASN A 90 0.08 7.04 2.31
C ASN A 90 0.37 8.05 1.18
N LEU A 91 -0.37 7.98 0.08
CA LEU A 91 -0.29 8.91 -1.05
C LEU A 91 -0.62 10.37 -0.67
N GLU A 92 -1.33 10.61 0.44
CA GLU A 92 -1.69 11.95 0.92
C GLU A 92 -0.51 12.69 1.57
N ILE A 93 0.51 11.96 2.03
CA ILE A 93 1.63 12.53 2.80
C ILE A 93 2.43 13.50 1.94
N TYR A 94 2.83 13.07 0.73
CA TYR A 94 3.64 13.91 -0.15
C TYR A 94 2.99 15.26 -0.49
N PRO A 95 1.77 15.32 -1.04
CA PRO A 95 1.14 16.61 -1.35
C PRO A 95 0.82 17.42 -0.09
N GLY A 96 0.54 16.76 1.03
CA GLY A 96 0.36 17.43 2.31
C GLY A 96 1.63 18.13 2.80
N LEU A 97 2.77 17.45 2.73
CA LEU A 97 4.08 18.03 3.07
C LEU A 97 4.47 19.14 2.07
N ALA A 98 4.23 18.94 0.78
CA ALA A 98 4.51 19.95 -0.23
C ALA A 98 3.74 21.25 0.05
N LYS A 99 2.47 21.15 0.45
CA LYS A 99 1.66 22.29 0.88
C LYS A 99 2.23 22.95 2.13
N LEU A 100 2.58 22.16 3.14
CA LEU A 100 3.18 22.62 4.39
C LEU A 100 4.46 23.42 4.13
N MET A 101 5.30 22.90 3.24
CA MET A 101 6.56 23.53 2.84
C MET A 101 6.40 24.67 1.82
N LYS A 102 5.16 24.99 1.41
CA LYS A 102 4.85 26.05 0.42
C LYS A 102 5.62 25.88 -0.88
N LEU A 103 5.75 24.64 -1.38
CA LEU A 103 6.43 24.37 -2.64
C LEU A 103 5.60 24.95 -3.80
N GLU A 104 6.24 25.73 -4.69
CA GLU A 104 5.59 26.35 -5.84
C GLU A 104 5.09 25.35 -6.88
N TYR A 105 5.79 24.22 -7.00
CA TYR A 105 5.42 23.16 -7.93
C TYR A 105 5.30 21.82 -7.20
N VAL A 106 4.14 21.20 -7.35
CA VAL A 106 3.86 19.85 -6.88
C VAL A 106 3.43 19.01 -8.08
N PRO A 107 4.19 17.97 -8.46
CA PRO A 107 3.76 17.07 -9.53
C PRO A 107 2.39 16.47 -9.24
N LYS A 108 1.63 16.17 -10.29
CA LYS A 108 0.37 15.45 -10.17
C LYS A 108 0.64 14.10 -9.49
N THR A 109 -0.10 13.82 -8.43
CA THR A 109 -0.04 12.56 -7.67
C THR A 109 -1.37 11.82 -7.76
N ASP A 110 -1.36 10.57 -7.33
CA ASP A 110 -2.56 9.74 -7.22
C ASP A 110 -3.38 10.03 -5.95
N SER A 111 -2.95 10.99 -5.13
CA SER A 111 -3.71 11.44 -3.97
C SER A 111 -4.90 12.31 -4.39
N GLY A 112 -5.89 12.42 -3.56
CA GLY A 112 -7.06 13.21 -3.93
C GLY A 112 -8.00 13.57 -2.80
N SER A 113 -7.84 12.99 -1.61
CA SER A 113 -8.79 13.22 -0.52
C SER A 113 -8.53 14.50 0.28
N GLY A 114 -7.28 14.96 0.33
CA GLY A 114 -6.89 16.13 1.13
C GLY A 114 -7.02 15.94 2.65
N ILE A 115 -7.17 14.70 3.12
CA ILE A 115 -7.36 14.38 4.56
C ILE A 115 -6.18 14.88 5.39
N PHE A 116 -4.96 14.83 4.87
CA PHE A 116 -3.78 15.37 5.54
C PHE A 116 -4.00 16.83 5.99
N ASN A 117 -4.65 17.64 5.17
CA ASN A 117 -4.88 19.06 5.46
C ASN A 117 -5.78 19.30 6.68
N LEU A 118 -6.59 18.32 7.08
CA LEU A 118 -7.45 18.43 8.26
C LEU A 118 -6.63 18.53 9.56
N GLY A 119 -5.41 18.00 9.55
CA GLY A 119 -4.47 18.08 10.67
C GLY A 119 -3.65 19.36 10.72
N LEU A 120 -3.70 20.22 9.69
CA LEU A 120 -2.92 21.45 9.66
C LEU A 120 -3.60 22.55 10.48
N ALA A 121 -2.79 23.38 11.16
CA ALA A 121 -3.26 24.58 11.82
C ALA A 121 -3.79 25.61 10.78
N GLU A 122 -4.71 26.44 11.18
CA GLU A 122 -5.13 27.60 10.37
C GLU A 122 -3.97 28.59 10.31
N GLN A 123 -3.61 29.01 9.10
CA GLN A 123 -2.56 30.02 8.86
C GLN A 123 -3.14 31.40 8.81
#